data_1daf1e9489aa464fd261994ca2554372
#
_entry.id   1daf1e9489aa464fd261994ca2554372
#
_cell.length_a   1.000
_cell.length_b   1.000
_cell.length_c   1.000
_cell.angle_alpha   90.00
_cell.angle_beta   90.00
_cell.angle_gamma   90.00
#
_symmetry.space_group_name_H-M   'P 1'
#
loop_
_entity.id
_entity.type
_entity.pdbx_description
1 polymer ?
#
loop_
_entity_poly.entity_id
_entity_poly.type
_entity_poly.pdbx_seq_one_letter_code
_entity_poly.pdbx_strand_id
1 'polypeptide(L)'
;MLDRATFLRPIAHRGLHNAKRGIIENTGPAFEAAIAKGYGIECDVRPATDGLPVVFHDESLSRLVAGHGPVAKVTERQLQSLGHRVGGAPILTFDELLELVSGRVPLLVEI
;
A
#
# COMPACT_ATOMS: atom_id res chain seq x y z
N MET A 1 -4.01 4.54 -24.54
CA MET A 1 -2.53 4.65 -24.58
C MET A 1 -2.05 5.68 -23.55
N LEU A 2 -1.03 5.32 -22.79
CA LEU A 2 -0.43 6.26 -21.83
C LEU A 2 0.39 7.30 -22.59
N ASP A 3 0.26 8.55 -22.21
CA ASP A 3 1.03 9.61 -22.84
C ASP A 3 2.43 9.71 -22.19
N ARG A 4 3.27 10.51 -22.82
CA ARG A 4 4.65 10.67 -22.37
C ARG A 4 4.76 11.28 -20.97
N ALA A 5 3.89 12.20 -20.62
CA ALA A 5 3.89 12.87 -19.31
C ALA A 5 3.61 11.87 -18.18
N THR A 6 2.80 10.85 -18.42
CA THR A 6 2.49 9.82 -17.44
C THR A 6 3.76 9.09 -16.98
N PHE A 7 4.68 8.79 -17.91
CA PHE A 7 5.93 8.09 -17.62
C PHE A 7 7.02 9.00 -17.05
N LEU A 8 6.90 10.31 -17.27
CA LEU A 8 7.92 11.25 -16.83
C LEU A 8 7.69 11.83 -15.45
N ARG A 9 6.52 11.59 -14.84
CA ARG A 9 6.29 12.05 -13.47
C ARG A 9 6.99 11.15 -12.46
N PRO A 10 7.41 11.69 -11.33
CA PRO A 10 7.98 10.87 -10.26
C PRO A 10 7.01 9.80 -9.79
N ILE A 11 7.54 8.65 -9.41
CA ILE A 11 6.77 7.54 -8.85
C ILE A 11 7.20 7.34 -7.41
N ALA A 12 6.24 7.42 -6.49
CA ALA A 12 6.50 7.26 -5.07
C ALA A 12 6.54 5.77 -4.74
N HIS A 13 7.72 5.27 -4.39
CA HIS A 13 7.95 3.88 -3.99
C HIS A 13 7.21 3.58 -2.69
N ARG A 14 6.22 2.65 -2.74
CA ARG A 14 5.33 2.32 -1.63
C ARG A 14 4.52 3.51 -1.12
N GLY A 15 4.16 4.43 -2.02
CA GLY A 15 3.56 5.71 -1.68
C GLY A 15 4.61 6.74 -1.22
N LEU A 16 4.19 7.95 -0.96
CA LEU A 16 5.09 8.99 -0.45
C LEU A 16 5.15 8.90 1.08
N HIS A 17 5.85 7.87 1.55
CA HIS A 17 5.97 7.58 2.97
C HIS A 17 7.07 8.40 3.64
N ASN A 18 6.87 8.68 4.92
CA ASN A 18 7.83 9.40 5.75
C ASN A 18 7.64 8.95 7.20
N ALA A 19 8.45 7.98 7.63
CA ALA A 19 8.33 7.38 8.95
C ALA A 19 8.46 8.40 10.10
N LYS A 20 9.26 9.44 9.91
CA LYS A 20 9.43 10.50 10.92
C LYS A 20 8.15 11.29 11.15
N ARG A 21 7.28 11.34 10.16
CA ARG A 21 5.96 11.99 10.25
C ARG A 21 4.84 11.01 10.55
N GLY A 22 5.16 9.75 10.79
CA GLY A 22 4.16 8.70 11.02
C GLY A 22 3.44 8.25 9.77
N ILE A 23 3.96 8.56 8.58
CA ILE A 23 3.37 8.14 7.30
C ILE A 23 4.12 6.88 6.85
N ILE A 24 3.48 5.74 7.00
CA ILE A 24 4.09 4.45 6.76
C ILE A 24 3.88 3.99 5.33
N GLU A 25 4.84 3.24 4.81
CA GLU A 25 4.79 2.67 3.46
C GLU A 25 3.52 1.86 3.21
N ASN A 26 3.05 1.84 1.96
CA ASN A 26 1.91 1.03 1.51
C ASN A 26 0.61 1.28 2.30
N THR A 27 0.42 2.49 2.81
CA THR A 27 -0.79 2.87 3.54
C THR A 27 -1.57 3.95 2.82
N GLY A 28 -2.84 4.09 3.18
CA GLY A 28 -3.70 5.15 2.63
C GLY A 28 -3.08 6.54 2.74
N PRO A 29 -2.58 6.96 3.91
CA PRO A 29 -1.91 8.26 4.03
C PRO A 29 -0.72 8.44 3.09
N ALA A 30 0.10 7.40 2.88
CA ALA A 30 1.24 7.48 1.96
C ALA A 30 0.78 7.63 0.51
N PHE A 31 -0.27 6.93 0.12
CA PHE A 31 -0.83 7.02 -1.23
C PHE A 31 -1.49 8.38 -1.47
N GLU A 32 -2.25 8.88 -0.52
CA GLU A 32 -2.86 10.20 -0.62
C GLU A 32 -1.81 11.31 -0.70
N ALA A 33 -0.70 11.17 0.04
CA ALA A 33 0.40 12.13 -0.03
C ALA A 33 1.03 12.17 -1.44
N ALA A 34 1.19 11.00 -2.07
CA ALA A 34 1.69 10.92 -3.44
C ALA A 34 0.71 11.57 -4.42
N ILE A 35 -0.57 11.28 -4.30
CA ILE A 35 -1.62 11.84 -5.16
C ILE A 35 -1.65 13.35 -5.04
N ALA A 36 -1.54 13.89 -3.83
CA ALA A 36 -1.54 15.34 -3.59
C ALA A 36 -0.40 16.05 -4.32
N LYS A 37 0.70 15.36 -4.56
CA LYS A 37 1.84 15.89 -5.33
C LYS A 37 1.75 15.58 -6.82
N GLY A 38 0.75 14.85 -7.25
CA GLY A 38 0.62 14.42 -8.65
C GLY A 38 1.62 13.33 -9.03
N TYR A 39 2.19 12.62 -8.07
CA TYR A 39 3.13 11.54 -8.33
C TYR A 39 2.40 10.24 -8.65
N GLY A 40 3.01 9.41 -9.49
CA GLY A 40 2.60 8.04 -9.61
C GLY A 40 2.87 7.28 -8.31
N ILE A 41 2.28 6.10 -8.19
CA ILE A 41 2.42 5.26 -7.00
C ILE A 41 2.98 3.91 -7.42
N GLU A 42 3.99 3.44 -6.70
CA GLU A 42 4.38 2.02 -6.71
C GLU A 42 3.87 1.41 -5.40
N CYS A 43 3.27 0.24 -5.48
CA CYS A 43 2.78 -0.50 -4.32
C CYS A 43 3.16 -1.96 -4.43
N ASP A 44 3.16 -2.65 -3.29
CA ASP A 44 3.44 -4.08 -3.21
C ASP A 44 2.18 -4.82 -2.80
N VAL A 45 1.95 -5.96 -3.44
CA VAL A 45 0.77 -6.79 -3.18
C VAL A 45 1.20 -8.21 -2.82
N ARG A 46 0.58 -8.76 -1.79
CA ARG A 46 0.78 -10.15 -1.37
C ARG A 46 -0.56 -10.85 -1.20
N PRO A 47 -0.63 -12.15 -1.46
CA PRO A 47 -1.85 -12.89 -1.18
C PRO A 47 -2.00 -13.18 0.31
N ALA A 48 -3.22 -12.99 0.83
CA ALA A 48 -3.62 -13.53 2.12
C ALA A 48 -3.83 -15.04 2.00
N THR A 49 -4.14 -15.72 3.12
CA THR A 49 -4.31 -17.18 3.10
C THR A 49 -5.47 -17.64 2.21
N ASP A 50 -6.47 -16.79 2.01
CA ASP A 50 -7.61 -17.05 1.12
C ASP A 50 -7.35 -16.62 -0.34
N GLY A 51 -6.11 -16.25 -0.65
CA GLY A 51 -5.70 -15.84 -1.99
C GLY A 51 -6.07 -14.42 -2.37
N LEU A 52 -6.77 -13.68 -1.50
CA LEU A 52 -7.16 -12.30 -1.78
C LEU A 52 -5.97 -11.36 -1.60
N PRO A 53 -5.78 -10.40 -2.52
CA PRO A 53 -4.59 -9.55 -2.49
C PRO A 53 -4.70 -8.42 -1.47
N VAL A 54 -3.64 -8.22 -0.70
CA VAL A 54 -3.50 -7.12 0.25
C VAL A 54 -2.26 -6.30 -0.06
N VAL A 55 -2.26 -5.03 0.34
CA VAL A 55 -1.19 -4.08 0.04
C VAL A 55 -0.18 -4.10 1.19
N PHE A 56 0.91 -4.84 0.99
CA PHE A 56 1.94 -5.04 2.01
C PHE A 56 3.21 -5.56 1.35
N HIS A 57 4.37 -5.08 1.80
CA HIS A 57 5.64 -5.47 1.17
C HIS A 57 6.22 -6.75 1.76
N ASP A 58 6.32 -6.83 3.08
CA ASP A 58 7.04 -7.90 3.74
C ASP A 58 6.28 -9.22 3.70
N GLU A 59 7.00 -10.31 3.70
CA GLU A 59 6.43 -11.65 3.89
C GLU A 59 5.85 -11.81 5.29
N SER A 60 6.50 -11.21 6.31
CA SER A 60 6.08 -11.24 7.71
C SER A 60 5.46 -9.93 8.15
N LEU A 61 4.50 -10.03 9.08
CA LEU A 61 3.79 -8.88 9.64
C LEU A 61 4.63 -8.06 10.63
N SER A 62 5.64 -8.65 11.25
CA SER A 62 6.23 -8.17 12.50
C SER A 62 6.89 -6.79 12.44
N ARG A 63 7.40 -6.37 11.29
CA ARG A 63 8.09 -5.08 11.18
C ARG A 63 7.13 -3.88 11.34
N LEU A 64 5.96 -3.96 10.76
CA LEU A 64 5.06 -2.80 10.63
C LEU A 64 3.77 -2.89 11.43
N VAL A 65 3.27 -4.09 11.72
CA VAL A 65 1.99 -4.25 12.40
C VAL A 65 2.14 -5.02 13.71
N ALA A 66 1.14 -4.89 14.59
CA ALA A 66 1.13 -5.53 15.90
C ALA A 66 0.76 -7.02 15.83
N GLY A 67 1.17 -7.69 14.76
CA GLY A 67 1.03 -9.11 14.56
C GLY A 67 2.37 -9.75 14.30
N HIS A 68 2.39 -11.05 14.13
CA HIS A 68 3.60 -11.77 13.77
C HIS A 68 3.24 -12.94 12.85
N GLY A 69 4.26 -13.46 12.18
CA GLY A 69 4.08 -14.55 11.24
C GLY A 69 3.81 -14.08 9.82
N PRO A 70 3.68 -15.03 8.89
CA PRO A 70 3.53 -14.70 7.47
C PRO A 70 2.16 -14.12 7.14
N VAL A 71 2.14 -13.11 6.27
CA VAL A 71 0.91 -12.56 5.68
C VAL A 71 0.08 -13.68 5.03
N ALA A 72 0.73 -14.60 4.35
CA ALA A 72 0.07 -15.69 3.63
C ALA A 72 -0.70 -16.68 4.52
N LYS A 73 -0.55 -16.62 5.83
CA LYS A 73 -1.26 -17.48 6.78
C LYS A 73 -2.44 -16.81 7.46
N VAL A 74 -2.75 -15.56 7.10
CA VAL A 74 -3.81 -14.76 7.71
C VAL A 74 -4.84 -14.40 6.64
N THR A 75 -6.13 -14.41 6.98
CA THR A 75 -7.17 -14.06 6.02
C THR A 75 -7.14 -12.55 5.74
N GLU A 76 -7.65 -12.14 4.58
CA GLU A 76 -7.79 -10.73 4.23
C GLU A 76 -8.55 -9.98 5.33
N ARG A 77 -9.66 -10.55 5.80
CA ARG A 77 -10.49 -9.93 6.83
C ARG A 77 -9.74 -9.71 8.14
N GLN A 78 -8.93 -10.69 8.55
CA GLN A 78 -8.09 -10.56 9.74
C GLN A 78 -7.01 -9.52 9.56
N LEU A 79 -6.39 -9.46 8.36
CA LEU A 79 -5.38 -8.46 8.05
C LEU A 79 -5.94 -7.05 8.09
N GLN A 80 -7.16 -6.84 7.59
CA GLN A 80 -7.82 -5.53 7.65
C GLN A 80 -8.04 -5.03 9.08
N SER A 81 -8.17 -5.94 10.04
CA SER A 81 -8.35 -5.57 11.45
C SER A 81 -7.05 -5.18 12.15
N LEU A 82 -5.89 -5.44 11.51
CA LEU A 82 -4.59 -5.10 12.07
C LEU A 82 -4.17 -3.70 11.65
N GLY A 83 -3.91 -2.84 12.63
CA GLY A 83 -3.38 -1.50 12.37
C GLY A 83 -1.86 -1.50 12.36
N HIS A 84 -1.26 -0.62 11.57
CA HIS A 84 0.18 -0.37 11.63
C HIS A 84 0.54 0.16 13.02
N ARG A 85 1.69 -0.25 13.54
CA ARG A 85 2.15 0.18 14.88
C ARG A 85 2.32 1.69 14.97
N VAL A 86 2.80 2.29 13.89
CA VAL A 86 2.96 3.74 13.80
C VAL A 86 1.82 4.26 12.93
N GLY A 87 1.11 5.27 13.42
CA GLY A 87 0.02 5.90 12.70
C GLY A 87 -1.31 5.17 12.75
N GLY A 88 -1.33 3.87 13.02
CA GLY A 88 -2.55 3.08 13.16
C GLY A 88 -3.32 2.80 11.86
N ALA A 89 -2.75 3.12 10.68
CA ALA A 89 -3.45 2.89 9.42
C ALA A 89 -3.67 1.39 9.18
N PRO A 90 -4.85 0.99 8.68
CA PRO A 90 -5.11 -0.42 8.40
C PRO A 90 -4.33 -0.91 7.19
N ILE A 91 -4.15 -2.22 7.08
CA ILE A 91 -3.68 -2.86 5.85
C ILE A 91 -4.81 -2.77 4.84
N LEU A 92 -4.53 -2.17 3.68
CA LEU A 92 -5.52 -2.05 2.61
C LEU A 92 -5.65 -3.35 1.83
N THR A 93 -6.86 -3.67 1.39
CA THR A 93 -7.03 -4.63 0.30
C THR A 93 -6.64 -3.96 -1.00
N PHE A 94 -6.32 -4.75 -2.02
CA PHE A 94 -6.00 -4.20 -3.32
C PHE A 94 -7.19 -3.45 -3.93
N ASP A 95 -8.41 -3.94 -3.72
CA ASP A 95 -9.61 -3.26 -4.18
C ASP A 95 -9.76 -1.88 -3.52
N GLU A 96 -9.48 -1.78 -2.22
CA GLU A 96 -9.49 -0.49 -1.53
C GLU A 96 -8.47 0.48 -2.09
N LEU A 97 -7.27 -0.01 -2.45
CA LEU A 97 -6.26 0.82 -3.09
C LEU A 97 -6.73 1.31 -4.45
N LEU A 98 -7.30 0.44 -5.28
CA LEU A 98 -7.81 0.84 -6.60
C LEU A 98 -8.89 1.92 -6.47
N GLU A 99 -9.77 1.78 -5.51
CA GLU A 99 -10.82 2.75 -5.24
C GLU A 99 -10.24 4.09 -4.76
N LEU A 100 -9.25 4.04 -3.89
CA LEU A 100 -8.55 5.23 -3.40
C LEU A 100 -7.87 5.98 -4.53
N VAL A 101 -7.13 5.29 -5.39
CA VAL A 101 -6.41 5.91 -6.52
C VAL A 101 -7.40 6.45 -7.55
N SER A 102 -8.40 5.66 -7.91
CA SER A 102 -9.51 6.06 -8.79
C SER A 102 -9.06 6.75 -10.08
N GLY A 103 -7.97 6.27 -10.67
CA GLY A 103 -7.43 6.80 -11.92
C GLY A 103 -6.73 8.16 -11.82
N ARG A 104 -6.56 8.70 -10.62
CA ARG A 104 -5.98 10.05 -10.43
C ARG A 104 -4.49 10.12 -10.77
N VAL A 105 -3.77 9.03 -10.58
CA VAL A 105 -2.33 8.93 -10.89
C VAL A 105 -2.04 7.54 -11.44
N PRO A 106 -0.89 7.35 -12.14
CA PRO A 106 -0.46 6.01 -12.56
C PRO A 106 -0.16 5.12 -11.36
N LEU A 107 -0.50 3.84 -11.49
CA LEU A 107 -0.28 2.84 -10.44
C LEU A 107 0.59 1.72 -11.00
N LEU A 108 1.71 1.47 -10.35
CA LEU A 108 2.63 0.40 -10.65
C LEU A 108 2.54 -0.64 -9.54
N VAL A 109 2.16 -1.87 -9.88
CA VAL A 109 1.91 -2.93 -8.90
C VAL A 109 3.02 -3.96 -8.98
N GLU A 110 3.67 -4.23 -7.85
CA GLU A 110 4.66 -5.29 -7.72
C GLU A 110 4.07 -6.44 -6.89
N ILE A 111 4.20 -7.63 -7.44
CA ILE A 111 3.66 -8.85 -6.84
C ILE A 111 4.78 -9.72 -6.27
#